data_76f10adc2ce5057a69b757554fda388d
#
_entry.id   76f10adc2ce5057a69b757554fda388d
#
_cell.length_a   1.000
_cell.length_b   1.000
_cell.length_c   1.000
_cell.angle_alpha   90.00
_cell.angle_beta   90.00
_cell.angle_gamma   90.00
#
_symmetry.space_group_name_H-M   'P 1'
#
loop_
_entity.id
_entity.type
_entity.pdbx_description
1 polymer ?
#
loop_
_entity_poly.entity_id
_entity_poly.type
_entity_poly.pdbx_seq_one_letter_code
_entity_poly.pdbx_strand_id
1 'polypeptide(L)'
;MPVLATSVHGWLPLSSPPSPTVALVALRGARSAISGAIALLTTALVSFGLLALAAALWFTATGSGFLTPAAALAVIDDPTRRPILVLAVALVVAGIGFKLSLVPFHAWTPEAYDGAPLPIAAFLAGVSKIAALAALLIVIRAIAPLGAPALTTIAIVAAASMTLGNIMALRQDSVVRLLAWSTVAQAGWVVMPLAAVSSAAVFASGAYLLAYVLATLLAFAVVAALVQTRGAARARDLSGYHGLVHDHPVLAAALGLALLSLAGLPPGVLGLVAKVTALRPVVASELWLLAVIAAVNAVLGVAVYLRWLRVVMATPEPETDVTAPMAAPALSAHPATLVAVGLAAVALVVTSMNPQLILGLLGS
;
A
#
# COMPACT_ATOMS: atom_id res chain seq x y z
N MET A 1 -16.96 21.32 19.39
CA MET A 1 -16.70 20.59 18.13
C MET A 1 -17.71 19.47 18.05
N PRO A 2 -18.58 19.39 17.03
CA PRO A 2 -19.53 18.29 16.92
C PRO A 2 -18.74 17.02 16.63
N VAL A 3 -18.86 16.06 17.53
CA VAL A 3 -18.37 14.69 17.36
C VAL A 3 -19.06 14.15 16.10
N LEU A 4 -18.29 13.84 15.05
CA LEU A 4 -18.76 13.10 13.90
C LEU A 4 -19.20 11.71 14.41
N ALA A 5 -20.47 11.65 14.81
CA ALA A 5 -21.17 10.41 15.08
C ALA A 5 -21.30 9.69 13.74
N THR A 6 -20.46 8.67 13.48
CA THR A 6 -20.60 7.81 12.32
C THR A 6 -21.81 6.88 12.56
N SER A 7 -22.92 7.23 11.95
CA SER A 7 -24.14 6.41 11.91
C SER A 7 -23.89 5.12 11.10
N VAL A 8 -24.88 4.22 11.06
CA VAL A 8 -24.88 3.06 10.14
C VAL A 8 -24.55 3.49 8.71
N HIS A 9 -24.88 4.72 8.31
CA HIS A 9 -24.44 5.33 7.06
C HIS A 9 -22.91 5.50 6.94
N GLY A 10 -22.15 5.54 8.05
CA GLY A 10 -20.68 5.53 8.03
C GLY A 10 -20.06 4.22 7.55
N TRP A 11 -20.83 3.11 7.56
CA TRP A 11 -20.39 1.83 7.01
C TRP A 11 -20.52 1.76 5.48
N LEU A 12 -21.46 2.52 4.89
CA LEU A 12 -21.74 2.51 3.46
C LEU A 12 -20.56 2.90 2.56
N PRO A 13 -19.75 3.93 2.87
CA PRO A 13 -18.57 4.24 2.07
C PRO A 13 -17.49 3.16 2.12
N LEU A 14 -17.42 2.38 3.22
CA LEU A 14 -16.49 1.26 3.36
C LEU A 14 -16.92 0.06 2.51
N SER A 15 -18.22 -0.04 2.25
CA SER A 15 -18.87 -1.14 1.54
C SER A 15 -19.25 -0.80 0.10
N SER A 16 -18.78 0.35 -0.45
CA SER A 16 -19.10 0.72 -1.84
C SER A 16 -18.83 -0.45 -2.80
N PRO A 17 -19.75 -0.75 -3.73
CA PRO A 17 -19.66 -1.92 -4.58
C PRO A 17 -18.36 -1.91 -5.38
N PRO A 18 -17.67 -3.05 -5.51
CA PRO A 18 -16.41 -3.18 -6.24
C PRO A 18 -16.59 -3.03 -7.76
N SER A 19 -17.80 -2.94 -8.23
CA SER A 19 -18.17 -3.00 -9.66
C SER A 19 -17.38 -2.02 -10.56
N PRO A 20 -17.21 -0.72 -10.25
CA PRO A 20 -16.46 0.19 -11.12
C PRO A 20 -14.97 -0.17 -11.19
N THR A 21 -14.34 -0.49 -10.06
CA THR A 21 -12.92 -0.84 -10.02
C THR A 21 -12.64 -2.18 -10.68
N VAL A 22 -13.54 -3.15 -10.56
CA VAL A 22 -13.46 -4.46 -11.24
C VAL A 22 -13.54 -4.26 -12.76
N ALA A 23 -14.47 -3.44 -13.25
CA ALA A 23 -14.58 -3.11 -14.67
C ALA A 23 -13.30 -2.44 -15.19
N LEU A 24 -12.73 -1.49 -14.42
CA LEU A 24 -11.49 -0.80 -14.78
C LEU A 24 -10.30 -1.76 -14.86
N VAL A 25 -10.21 -2.77 -13.99
CA VAL A 25 -9.16 -3.81 -14.07
C VAL A 25 -9.32 -4.65 -15.33
N ALA A 26 -10.56 -4.97 -15.73
CA ALA A 26 -10.84 -5.79 -16.89
C ALA A 26 -10.61 -5.09 -18.25
N LEU A 27 -10.38 -3.77 -18.29
CA LEU A 27 -10.28 -2.96 -19.54
C LEU A 27 -9.23 -3.45 -20.54
N ARG A 28 -8.18 -4.15 -20.10
CA ARG A 28 -7.15 -4.64 -21.03
C ARG A 28 -7.60 -5.80 -21.92
N GLY A 29 -8.72 -6.47 -21.61
CA GLY A 29 -9.24 -7.59 -22.38
C GLY A 29 -8.36 -8.85 -22.42
N ALA A 30 -7.20 -8.86 -21.76
CA ALA A 30 -6.29 -9.98 -21.69
C ALA A 30 -6.74 -11.01 -20.63
N ARG A 31 -6.30 -12.27 -20.74
CA ARG A 31 -6.60 -13.30 -19.73
C ARG A 31 -6.18 -12.89 -18.32
N SER A 32 -5.02 -12.25 -18.17
CA SER A 32 -4.53 -11.73 -16.90
C SER A 32 -5.44 -10.63 -16.34
N ALA A 33 -6.04 -9.80 -17.20
CA ALA A 33 -6.98 -8.76 -16.77
C ALA A 33 -8.28 -9.36 -16.23
N ILE A 34 -8.79 -10.39 -16.88
CA ILE A 34 -10.01 -11.12 -16.44
C ILE A 34 -9.71 -11.82 -15.11
N SER A 35 -8.59 -12.52 -14.98
CA SER A 35 -8.16 -13.17 -13.73
C SER A 35 -8.03 -12.16 -12.58
N GLY A 36 -7.37 -11.01 -12.83
CA GLY A 36 -7.23 -9.95 -11.86
C GLY A 36 -8.57 -9.31 -11.45
N ALA A 37 -9.48 -9.12 -12.41
CA ALA A 37 -10.82 -8.60 -12.14
C ALA A 37 -11.65 -9.59 -11.29
N ILE A 38 -11.59 -10.89 -11.59
CA ILE A 38 -12.27 -11.94 -10.81
C ILE A 38 -11.67 -12.00 -9.40
N ALA A 39 -10.34 -12.00 -9.25
CA ALA A 39 -9.67 -12.01 -7.95
C ALA A 39 -10.09 -10.78 -7.11
N LEU A 40 -10.14 -9.60 -7.70
CA LEU A 40 -10.59 -8.39 -7.04
C LEU A 40 -12.08 -8.47 -6.65
N LEU A 41 -12.94 -8.98 -7.54
CA LEU A 41 -14.38 -9.11 -7.29
C LEU A 41 -14.66 -10.09 -6.15
N THR A 42 -14.12 -11.30 -6.22
CA THR A 42 -14.37 -12.35 -5.23
C THR A 42 -13.90 -11.93 -3.84
N THR A 43 -12.69 -11.39 -3.74
CA THR A 43 -12.16 -10.94 -2.46
C THR A 43 -12.85 -9.68 -1.94
N ALA A 44 -13.33 -8.79 -2.83
CA ALA A 44 -14.11 -7.62 -2.43
C ALA A 44 -15.51 -8.02 -1.91
N LEU A 45 -16.16 -9.02 -2.51
CA LEU A 45 -17.44 -9.56 -2.01
C LEU A 45 -17.27 -10.21 -0.62
N VAL A 46 -16.20 -10.97 -0.41
CA VAL A 46 -15.86 -11.53 0.91
C VAL A 46 -15.63 -10.41 1.92
N SER A 47 -14.84 -9.38 1.57
CA SER A 47 -14.61 -8.22 2.43
C SER A 47 -15.91 -7.50 2.80
N PHE A 48 -16.81 -7.30 1.81
CA PHE A 48 -18.12 -6.71 2.04
C PHE A 48 -18.95 -7.56 3.01
N GLY A 49 -19.01 -8.88 2.81
CA GLY A 49 -19.70 -9.81 3.71
C GLY A 49 -19.15 -9.75 5.13
N LEU A 50 -17.82 -9.70 5.30
CA LEU A 50 -17.17 -9.56 6.61
C LEU A 50 -17.55 -8.24 7.29
N LEU A 51 -17.56 -7.14 6.55
CA LEU A 51 -17.94 -5.82 7.09
C LEU A 51 -19.44 -5.76 7.46
N ALA A 52 -20.31 -6.34 6.65
CA ALA A 52 -21.74 -6.41 6.94
C ALA A 52 -22.03 -7.24 8.19
N LEU A 53 -21.39 -8.42 8.29
CA LEU A 53 -21.48 -9.26 9.49
C LEU A 53 -20.91 -8.57 10.73
N ALA A 54 -19.77 -7.87 10.57
CA ALA A 54 -19.18 -7.10 11.65
C ALA A 54 -20.11 -6.01 12.15
N ALA A 55 -20.80 -5.29 11.26
CA ALA A 55 -21.76 -4.25 11.63
C ALA A 55 -22.95 -4.85 12.40
N ALA A 56 -23.47 -5.99 11.95
CA ALA A 56 -24.56 -6.70 12.64
C ALA A 56 -24.13 -7.16 14.05
N LEU A 57 -22.94 -7.75 14.18
CA LEU A 57 -22.41 -8.19 15.46
C LEU A 57 -22.08 -7.02 16.38
N TRP A 58 -21.55 -5.90 15.86
CA TRP A 58 -21.34 -4.69 16.63
C TRP A 58 -22.66 -4.17 17.21
N PHE A 59 -23.68 -4.07 16.37
CA PHE A 59 -25.03 -3.66 16.82
C PHE A 59 -25.60 -4.63 17.87
N THR A 60 -25.46 -5.94 17.65
CA THR A 60 -25.91 -6.96 18.60
C THR A 60 -25.20 -6.84 19.96
N ALA A 61 -23.90 -6.58 19.96
CA ALA A 61 -23.13 -6.43 21.19
C ALA A 61 -23.44 -5.13 21.93
N THR A 62 -23.50 -4.00 21.20
CA THR A 62 -23.50 -2.66 21.80
C THR A 62 -24.89 -2.01 21.85
N GLY A 63 -25.84 -2.48 21.05
CA GLY A 63 -27.14 -1.83 20.81
C GLY A 63 -27.02 -0.51 20.03
N SER A 64 -25.83 -0.16 19.51
CA SER A 64 -25.54 1.11 18.85
C SER A 64 -25.11 0.89 17.39
N GLY A 65 -25.67 1.68 16.48
CA GLY A 65 -25.20 1.76 15.09
C GLY A 65 -23.95 2.64 14.92
N PHE A 66 -23.43 3.22 15.98
CA PHE A 66 -22.27 4.11 15.95
C PHE A 66 -21.00 3.39 16.44
N LEU A 67 -19.92 3.49 15.66
CA LEU A 67 -18.59 3.04 16.03
C LEU A 67 -17.94 4.08 16.97
N THR A 68 -18.18 3.94 18.28
CA THR A 68 -17.65 4.87 19.29
C THR A 68 -16.95 4.12 20.42
N PRO A 69 -15.94 4.72 21.06
CA PRO A 69 -15.31 4.16 22.26
C PRO A 69 -16.33 3.91 23.38
N ALA A 70 -17.29 4.82 23.55
CA ALA A 70 -18.32 4.70 24.60
C ALA A 70 -19.19 3.45 24.42
N ALA A 71 -19.59 3.13 23.17
CA ALA A 71 -20.36 1.92 22.89
C ALA A 71 -19.57 0.64 23.19
N ALA A 72 -18.27 0.62 22.90
CA ALA A 72 -17.40 -0.51 23.23
C ALA A 72 -17.21 -0.66 24.75
N LEU A 73 -16.93 0.44 25.46
CA LEU A 73 -16.73 0.45 26.90
C LEU A 73 -17.98 0.01 27.67
N ALA A 74 -19.17 0.33 27.18
CA ALA A 74 -20.45 -0.04 27.84
C ALA A 74 -20.65 -1.56 27.95
N VAL A 75 -19.93 -2.37 27.15
CA VAL A 75 -20.14 -3.82 27.09
C VAL A 75 -18.86 -4.64 27.33
N ILE A 76 -17.73 -3.96 27.59
CA ILE A 76 -16.42 -4.64 27.69
C ILE A 76 -16.35 -5.61 28.89
N ASP A 77 -17.06 -5.32 29.98
CA ASP A 77 -17.10 -6.13 31.19
C ASP A 77 -18.24 -7.14 31.19
N ASP A 78 -19.13 -7.11 30.19
CA ASP A 78 -20.21 -8.08 30.04
C ASP A 78 -19.68 -9.39 29.43
N PRO A 79 -19.67 -10.52 30.19
CA PRO A 79 -19.11 -11.77 29.73
C PRO A 79 -19.85 -12.39 28.54
N THR A 80 -21.10 -11.98 28.27
CA THR A 80 -21.89 -12.49 27.15
C THR A 80 -21.72 -11.64 25.89
N ARG A 81 -21.56 -10.34 26.02
CA ARG A 81 -21.45 -9.39 24.92
C ARG A 81 -20.03 -9.16 24.43
N ARG A 82 -19.04 -9.22 25.36
CA ARG A 82 -17.64 -9.05 25.04
C ARG A 82 -17.12 -9.97 23.92
N PRO A 83 -17.41 -11.30 23.89
CA PRO A 83 -16.97 -12.16 22.79
C PRO A 83 -17.56 -11.74 21.45
N ILE A 84 -18.81 -11.30 21.43
CA ILE A 84 -19.50 -10.81 20.21
C ILE A 84 -18.81 -9.53 19.72
N LEU A 85 -18.50 -8.60 20.64
CA LEU A 85 -17.77 -7.38 20.31
C LEU A 85 -16.37 -7.67 19.74
N VAL A 86 -15.61 -8.57 20.35
CA VAL A 86 -14.27 -8.97 19.88
C VAL A 86 -14.35 -9.58 18.48
N LEU A 87 -15.35 -10.44 18.21
CA LEU A 87 -15.57 -11.02 16.90
C LEU A 87 -15.94 -9.92 15.87
N ALA A 88 -16.82 -8.99 16.23
CA ALA A 88 -17.18 -7.87 15.36
C ALA A 88 -15.95 -7.07 14.95
N VAL A 89 -15.08 -6.73 15.90
CA VAL A 89 -13.82 -6.02 15.66
C VAL A 89 -12.87 -6.80 14.76
N ALA A 90 -12.70 -8.09 15.01
CA ALA A 90 -11.85 -8.94 14.16
C ALA A 90 -12.33 -8.95 12.70
N LEU A 91 -13.64 -9.02 12.49
CA LEU A 91 -14.23 -8.99 11.15
C LEU A 91 -14.10 -7.61 10.47
N VAL A 92 -14.21 -6.51 11.22
CA VAL A 92 -13.95 -5.17 10.67
C VAL A 92 -12.49 -5.04 10.20
N VAL A 93 -11.55 -5.44 11.05
CA VAL A 93 -10.11 -5.39 10.72
C VAL A 93 -9.82 -6.26 9.49
N ALA A 94 -10.42 -7.44 9.40
CA ALA A 94 -10.32 -8.32 8.24
C ALA A 94 -10.87 -7.67 6.97
N GLY A 95 -12.07 -7.09 7.01
CA GLY A 95 -12.71 -6.43 5.88
C GLY A 95 -11.94 -5.19 5.38
N ILE A 96 -11.41 -4.35 6.29
CA ILE A 96 -10.57 -3.21 5.91
C ILE A 96 -9.18 -3.68 5.47
N GLY A 97 -8.66 -4.74 6.07
CA GLY A 97 -7.39 -5.36 5.70
C GLY A 97 -7.31 -5.75 4.24
N PHE A 98 -8.43 -6.18 3.64
CA PHE A 98 -8.55 -6.39 2.20
C PHE A 98 -8.19 -5.11 1.42
N LYS A 99 -8.82 -3.97 1.70
CA LYS A 99 -8.57 -2.70 0.97
C LYS A 99 -7.15 -2.19 1.14
N LEU A 100 -6.53 -2.43 2.30
CA LEU A 100 -5.13 -2.11 2.57
C LEU A 100 -4.15 -3.13 1.97
N SER A 101 -4.62 -4.27 1.46
CA SER A 101 -3.78 -5.37 1.00
C SER A 101 -2.97 -6.04 2.13
N LEU A 102 -3.53 -6.10 3.34
CA LEU A 102 -2.89 -6.74 4.48
C LEU A 102 -3.02 -8.26 4.41
N VAL A 103 -2.01 -8.96 4.91
CA VAL A 103 -2.04 -10.42 5.09
C VAL A 103 -3.08 -10.77 6.19
N PRO A 104 -3.96 -11.77 5.95
CA PRO A 104 -4.04 -12.70 4.84
C PRO A 104 -4.87 -12.23 3.63
N PHE A 105 -5.46 -11.06 3.65
CA PHE A 105 -6.44 -10.57 2.66
C PHE A 105 -5.81 -9.92 1.42
N HIS A 106 -4.52 -10.11 1.18
CA HIS A 106 -3.71 -9.48 0.13
C HIS A 106 -3.76 -10.16 -1.23
N ALA A 107 -4.29 -11.39 -1.32
CA ALA A 107 -4.12 -12.28 -2.49
C ALA A 107 -4.59 -11.68 -3.82
N TRP A 108 -5.56 -10.76 -3.79
CA TRP A 108 -6.05 -10.05 -4.98
C TRP A 108 -5.03 -9.06 -5.57
N THR A 109 -4.12 -8.53 -4.76
CA THR A 109 -3.28 -7.37 -5.11
C THR A 109 -2.31 -7.67 -6.25
N PRO A 110 -1.53 -8.77 -6.24
CA PRO A 110 -0.64 -9.10 -7.33
C PRO A 110 -1.38 -9.37 -8.65
N GLU A 111 -2.49 -10.08 -8.58
CA GLU A 111 -3.30 -10.45 -9.76
C GLU A 111 -4.01 -9.23 -10.35
N ALA A 112 -4.63 -8.39 -9.50
CA ALA A 112 -5.32 -7.20 -9.95
C ALA A 112 -4.37 -6.16 -10.56
N TYR A 113 -3.18 -5.95 -9.97
CA TYR A 113 -2.22 -4.97 -10.50
C TYR A 113 -1.63 -5.43 -11.81
N ASP A 114 -1.28 -6.72 -11.93
CA ASP A 114 -0.73 -7.28 -13.16
C ASP A 114 -1.77 -7.28 -14.29
N GLY A 115 -3.03 -7.55 -13.99
CA GLY A 115 -4.14 -7.52 -14.94
C GLY A 115 -4.54 -6.10 -15.38
N ALA A 116 -4.47 -5.13 -14.48
CA ALA A 116 -4.97 -3.77 -14.70
C ALA A 116 -4.13 -2.97 -15.72
N PRO A 117 -4.75 -1.95 -16.36
CA PRO A 117 -4.00 -0.84 -16.93
C PRO A 117 -3.15 -0.15 -15.86
N LEU A 118 -1.94 0.29 -16.20
CA LEU A 118 -1.00 0.87 -15.22
C LEU A 118 -1.56 2.05 -14.42
N PRO A 119 -2.34 3.00 -14.99
CA PRO A 119 -2.97 4.06 -14.21
C PRO A 119 -3.94 3.54 -13.16
N ILE A 120 -4.65 2.44 -13.46
CA ILE A 120 -5.58 1.81 -12.52
C ILE A 120 -4.81 1.08 -11.40
N ALA A 121 -3.72 0.37 -11.75
CA ALA A 121 -2.83 -0.23 -10.76
C ALA A 121 -2.23 0.85 -9.82
N ALA A 122 -1.79 1.99 -10.36
CA ALA A 122 -1.29 3.13 -9.59
C ALA A 122 -2.36 3.72 -8.65
N PHE A 123 -3.60 3.87 -9.13
CA PHE A 123 -4.74 4.32 -8.32
C PHE A 123 -5.02 3.34 -7.16
N LEU A 124 -5.03 2.04 -7.43
CA LEU A 124 -5.22 0.99 -6.43
C LEU A 124 -4.07 0.95 -5.41
N ALA A 125 -2.84 1.22 -5.85
CA ALA A 125 -1.66 1.25 -4.99
C ALA A 125 -1.62 2.49 -4.07
N GLY A 126 -2.10 3.63 -4.53
CA GLY A 126 -2.00 4.93 -3.85
C GLY A 126 -3.32 5.39 -3.24
N VAL A 127 -4.17 5.98 -4.07
CA VAL A 127 -5.37 6.72 -3.63
C VAL A 127 -6.33 5.84 -2.83
N SER A 128 -6.54 4.58 -3.27
CA SER A 128 -7.43 3.66 -2.56
C SER A 128 -6.94 3.34 -1.14
N LYS A 129 -5.62 3.39 -0.89
CA LYS A 129 -5.03 3.14 0.43
C LYS A 129 -5.25 4.29 1.41
N ILE A 130 -5.31 5.52 0.92
CA ILE A 130 -5.62 6.70 1.75
C ILE A 130 -7.02 6.55 2.35
N ALA A 131 -8.01 6.24 1.52
CA ALA A 131 -9.38 6.02 1.98
C ALA A 131 -9.48 4.85 2.96
N ALA A 132 -8.76 3.75 2.69
CA ALA A 132 -8.76 2.57 3.53
C ALA A 132 -8.09 2.82 4.90
N LEU A 133 -7.01 3.61 4.95
CA LEU A 133 -6.39 4.01 6.21
C LEU A 133 -7.33 4.92 7.01
N ALA A 134 -7.97 5.91 6.39
CA ALA A 134 -8.92 6.78 7.07
C ALA A 134 -10.03 5.96 7.74
N ALA A 135 -10.57 4.95 7.04
CA ALA A 135 -11.54 4.03 7.59
C ALA A 135 -10.98 3.20 8.77
N LEU A 136 -9.76 2.69 8.64
CA LEU A 136 -9.10 1.93 9.71
C LEU A 136 -8.88 2.78 10.96
N LEU A 137 -8.52 4.05 10.82
CA LEU A 137 -8.32 4.96 11.94
C LEU A 137 -9.60 5.19 12.75
N ILE A 138 -10.76 5.28 12.08
CA ILE A 138 -12.06 5.36 12.75
C ILE A 138 -12.31 4.10 13.59
N VAL A 139 -12.03 2.92 13.03
CA VAL A 139 -12.20 1.64 13.72
C VAL A 139 -11.25 1.53 14.90
N ILE A 140 -9.95 1.82 14.71
CA ILE A 140 -8.95 1.75 15.79
C ILE A 140 -9.34 2.67 16.94
N ARG A 141 -9.83 3.87 16.65
CA ARG A 141 -10.32 4.77 17.69
C ARG A 141 -11.46 4.17 18.52
N ALA A 142 -12.38 3.45 17.87
CA ALA A 142 -13.49 2.78 18.55
C ALA A 142 -13.07 1.57 19.37
N ILE A 143 -12.03 0.85 18.93
CA ILE A 143 -11.57 -0.41 19.57
C ILE A 143 -10.39 -0.21 20.54
N ALA A 144 -9.77 0.95 20.57
CA ALA A 144 -8.66 1.24 21.48
C ALA A 144 -8.94 0.84 22.95
N PRO A 145 -10.17 1.04 23.47
CA PRO A 145 -10.51 0.61 24.83
C PRO A 145 -10.48 -0.90 25.06
N LEU A 146 -10.50 -1.74 24.01
CA LEU A 146 -10.44 -3.21 24.13
C LEU A 146 -9.04 -3.72 24.57
N GLY A 147 -8.05 -2.84 24.52
CA GLY A 147 -6.71 -3.13 25.07
C GLY A 147 -5.88 -4.13 24.24
N ALA A 148 -4.99 -4.85 24.93
CA ALA A 148 -3.93 -5.66 24.33
C ALA A 148 -4.36 -6.67 23.23
N PRO A 149 -5.46 -7.43 23.31
CA PRO A 149 -5.77 -8.43 22.28
C PRO A 149 -5.98 -7.84 20.88
N ALA A 150 -6.67 -6.68 20.79
CA ALA A 150 -6.92 -6.01 19.50
C ALA A 150 -5.60 -5.47 18.92
N LEU A 151 -4.73 -4.94 19.75
CA LEU A 151 -3.44 -4.35 19.37
C LEU A 151 -2.44 -5.42 18.92
N THR A 152 -2.42 -6.56 19.59
CA THR A 152 -1.61 -7.72 19.20
C THR A 152 -2.01 -8.22 17.83
N THR A 153 -3.30 -8.26 17.50
CA THR A 153 -3.77 -8.63 16.16
C THR A 153 -3.23 -7.68 15.09
N ILE A 154 -3.26 -6.36 15.34
CA ILE A 154 -2.72 -5.35 14.42
C ILE A 154 -1.21 -5.56 14.24
N ALA A 155 -0.48 -5.80 15.33
CA ALA A 155 0.96 -6.06 15.29
C ALA A 155 1.31 -7.31 14.45
N ILE A 156 0.58 -8.42 14.65
CA ILE A 156 0.77 -9.67 13.89
C ILE A 156 0.49 -9.46 12.40
N VAL A 157 -0.63 -8.82 12.06
CA VAL A 157 -1.01 -8.54 10.67
C VAL A 157 0.02 -7.63 10.00
N ALA A 158 0.51 -6.60 10.70
CA ALA A 158 1.55 -5.71 10.19
C ALA A 158 2.86 -6.47 9.94
N ALA A 159 3.33 -7.27 10.91
CA ALA A 159 4.55 -8.06 10.81
C ALA A 159 4.47 -9.09 9.67
N ALA A 160 3.35 -9.81 9.56
CA ALA A 160 3.11 -10.79 8.50
C ALA A 160 3.09 -10.11 7.12
N SER A 161 2.44 -8.94 7.00
CA SER A 161 2.37 -8.18 5.74
C SER A 161 3.74 -7.68 5.30
N MET A 162 4.52 -7.11 6.20
CA MET A 162 5.89 -6.68 5.91
C MET A 162 6.75 -7.85 5.43
N THR A 163 6.72 -8.96 6.16
CA THR A 163 7.59 -10.11 5.91
C THR A 163 7.22 -10.84 4.63
N LEU A 164 5.96 -11.23 4.47
CA LEU A 164 5.50 -11.92 3.27
C LEU A 164 5.64 -11.04 2.03
N GLY A 165 5.24 -9.76 2.14
CA GLY A 165 5.34 -8.81 1.04
C GLY A 165 6.78 -8.66 0.52
N ASN A 166 7.76 -8.48 1.41
CA ASN A 166 9.17 -8.37 1.02
C ASN A 166 9.73 -9.67 0.43
N ILE A 167 9.46 -10.83 1.05
CA ILE A 167 9.94 -12.13 0.56
C ILE A 167 9.38 -12.41 -0.83
N MET A 168 8.10 -12.15 -1.05
CA MET A 168 7.47 -12.38 -2.35
C MET A 168 7.91 -11.35 -3.39
N ALA A 169 8.16 -10.09 -3.02
CA ALA A 169 8.70 -9.08 -3.93
C ALA A 169 10.11 -9.45 -4.44
N LEU A 170 10.96 -10.06 -3.61
CA LEU A 170 12.29 -10.54 -4.01
C LEU A 170 12.24 -11.64 -5.09
N ARG A 171 11.12 -12.36 -5.20
CA ARG A 171 10.94 -13.47 -6.14
C ARG A 171 10.29 -13.05 -7.46
N GLN A 172 9.92 -11.78 -7.61
CA GLN A 172 9.23 -11.33 -8.82
C GLN A 172 10.21 -10.87 -9.89
N ASP A 173 9.95 -11.29 -11.13
CA ASP A 173 10.61 -10.76 -12.32
C ASP A 173 9.74 -9.74 -13.05
N SER A 174 8.41 -9.79 -12.87
CA SER A 174 7.51 -8.71 -13.30
C SER A 174 7.58 -7.52 -12.35
N VAL A 175 7.93 -6.34 -12.87
CA VAL A 175 8.02 -5.09 -12.08
C VAL A 175 6.66 -4.67 -11.52
N VAL A 176 5.57 -4.97 -12.23
CA VAL A 176 4.20 -4.66 -11.74
C VAL A 176 3.83 -5.57 -10.58
N ARG A 177 4.15 -6.87 -10.66
CA ARG A 177 3.96 -7.80 -9.54
C ARG A 177 4.89 -7.48 -8.37
N LEU A 178 6.13 -7.03 -8.65
CA LEU A 178 7.05 -6.54 -7.61
C LEU A 178 6.44 -5.35 -6.88
N LEU A 179 5.92 -4.35 -7.58
CA LEU A 179 5.22 -3.20 -6.96
C LEU A 179 3.96 -3.61 -6.21
N ALA A 180 3.25 -4.64 -6.66
CA ALA A 180 2.09 -5.17 -5.96
C ALA A 180 2.47 -5.82 -4.62
N TRP A 181 3.50 -6.66 -4.59
CA TRP A 181 4.02 -7.24 -3.36
C TRP A 181 4.69 -6.20 -2.45
N SER A 182 5.36 -5.21 -3.06
CA SER A 182 5.80 -4.01 -2.36
C SER A 182 4.64 -3.32 -1.63
N THR A 183 3.49 -3.16 -2.30
CA THR A 183 2.28 -2.58 -1.68
C THR A 183 1.83 -3.37 -0.44
N VAL A 184 1.90 -4.70 -0.47
CA VAL A 184 1.60 -5.55 0.70
C VAL A 184 2.58 -5.28 1.84
N ALA A 185 3.89 -5.23 1.55
CA ALA A 185 4.91 -4.93 2.55
C ALA A 185 4.74 -3.53 3.14
N GLN A 186 4.51 -2.54 2.30
CA GLN A 186 4.35 -1.14 2.71
C GLN A 186 3.06 -0.91 3.50
N ALA A 187 1.98 -1.65 3.19
CA ALA A 187 0.76 -1.63 3.99
C ALA A 187 1.02 -2.11 5.44
N GLY A 188 1.89 -3.10 5.62
CA GLY A 188 2.36 -3.51 6.95
C GLY A 188 3.04 -2.37 7.71
N TRP A 189 3.93 -1.61 7.04
CA TRP A 189 4.58 -0.43 7.61
C TRP A 189 3.58 0.68 7.97
N VAL A 190 2.56 0.90 7.14
CA VAL A 190 1.49 1.89 7.40
C VAL A 190 0.72 1.54 8.68
N VAL A 191 0.40 0.26 8.87
CA VAL A 191 -0.47 -0.18 9.98
C VAL A 191 0.31 -0.44 11.26
N MET A 192 1.61 -0.76 11.18
CA MET A 192 2.47 -1.10 12.30
C MET A 192 2.42 -0.08 13.47
N PRO A 193 2.50 1.25 13.24
CA PRO A 193 2.47 2.22 14.34
C PRO A 193 1.19 2.14 15.16
N LEU A 194 0.07 1.77 14.52
CA LEU A 194 -1.26 1.74 15.14
C LEU A 194 -1.37 0.68 16.26
N ALA A 195 -0.44 -0.27 16.34
CA ALA A 195 -0.34 -1.19 17.46
C ALA A 195 0.01 -0.47 18.79
N ALA A 196 0.55 0.76 18.73
CA ALA A 196 0.93 1.56 19.91
C ALA A 196 -0.20 2.44 20.47
N VAL A 197 -1.34 2.56 19.78
CA VAL A 197 -2.54 3.35 20.19
C VAL A 197 -2.22 4.71 20.82
N SER A 198 -1.54 5.55 20.07
CA SER A 198 -1.23 6.92 20.49
C SER A 198 -1.54 7.91 19.37
N SER A 199 -1.68 9.18 19.71
CA SER A 199 -1.79 10.26 18.69
C SER A 199 -0.57 10.26 17.78
N ALA A 200 0.62 10.01 18.31
CA ALA A 200 1.85 9.87 17.56
C ALA A 200 1.80 8.67 16.58
N ALA A 201 1.11 7.57 16.93
CA ALA A 201 0.93 6.42 16.05
C ALA A 201 0.04 6.74 14.85
N VAL A 202 -1.05 7.49 15.07
CA VAL A 202 -1.95 7.94 13.99
C VAL A 202 -1.20 8.86 13.03
N PHE A 203 -0.48 9.83 13.58
CA PHE A 203 0.38 10.73 12.81
C PHE A 203 1.42 9.95 11.97
N ALA A 204 2.15 9.02 12.59
CA ALA A 204 3.18 8.22 11.96
C ALA A 204 2.64 7.34 10.82
N SER A 205 1.47 6.74 11.01
CA SER A 205 0.76 5.95 10.01
C SER A 205 0.39 6.78 8.78
N GLY A 206 -0.17 7.97 8.99
CA GLY A 206 -0.51 8.91 7.92
C GLY A 206 0.72 9.41 7.16
N ALA A 207 1.77 9.82 7.90
CA ALA A 207 3.03 10.28 7.31
C ALA A 207 3.69 9.19 6.45
N TYR A 208 3.71 7.96 6.95
CA TYR A 208 4.24 6.84 6.19
C TYR A 208 3.45 6.57 4.92
N LEU A 209 2.12 6.57 5.01
CA LEU A 209 1.26 6.35 3.84
C LEU A 209 1.50 7.39 2.76
N LEU A 210 1.59 8.69 3.11
CA LEU A 210 1.83 9.74 2.12
C LEU A 210 3.19 9.59 1.44
N ALA A 211 4.25 9.29 2.21
CA ALA A 211 5.58 9.03 1.67
C ALA A 211 5.58 7.84 0.70
N TYR A 212 4.93 6.75 1.10
CA TYR A 212 4.76 5.56 0.27
C TYR A 212 4.00 5.86 -1.03
N VAL A 213 2.88 6.58 -0.94
CA VAL A 213 2.04 6.91 -2.11
C VAL A 213 2.83 7.73 -3.13
N LEU A 214 3.55 8.77 -2.70
CA LEU A 214 4.35 9.60 -3.61
C LEU A 214 5.41 8.77 -4.35
N ALA A 215 6.17 7.95 -3.64
CA ALA A 215 7.20 7.12 -4.25
C ALA A 215 6.62 6.06 -5.20
N THR A 216 5.51 5.43 -4.81
CA THR A 216 4.86 4.40 -5.62
C THR A 216 4.22 4.98 -6.89
N LEU A 217 3.57 6.14 -6.80
CA LEU A 217 3.02 6.83 -7.98
C LEU A 217 4.12 7.20 -8.96
N LEU A 218 5.28 7.68 -8.49
CA LEU A 218 6.43 7.95 -9.34
C LEU A 218 6.93 6.68 -10.03
N ALA A 219 7.07 5.56 -9.30
CA ALA A 219 7.48 4.29 -9.89
C ALA A 219 6.52 3.83 -11.00
N PHE A 220 5.20 3.84 -10.74
CA PHE A 220 4.19 3.48 -11.74
C PHE A 220 4.19 4.43 -12.95
N ALA A 221 4.37 5.74 -12.74
CA ALA A 221 4.44 6.72 -13.83
C ALA A 221 5.65 6.45 -14.75
N VAL A 222 6.82 6.11 -14.17
CA VAL A 222 7.99 5.73 -14.98
C VAL A 222 7.74 4.42 -15.73
N VAL A 223 7.17 3.40 -15.10
CA VAL A 223 6.80 2.14 -15.79
C VAL A 223 5.83 2.42 -16.94
N ALA A 224 4.85 3.32 -16.74
CA ALA A 224 3.91 3.71 -17.79
C ALA A 224 4.61 4.42 -18.98
N ALA A 225 5.57 5.29 -18.71
CA ALA A 225 6.40 5.92 -19.74
C ALA A 225 7.22 4.87 -20.51
N LEU A 226 7.80 3.90 -19.81
CA LEU A 226 8.59 2.84 -20.45
C LEU A 226 7.74 1.86 -21.29
N VAL A 227 6.49 1.61 -20.88
CA VAL A 227 5.54 0.84 -21.72
C VAL A 227 5.30 1.53 -23.05
N GLN A 228 5.25 2.86 -23.07
CA GLN A 228 5.03 3.62 -24.30
C GLN A 228 6.28 3.69 -25.18
N THR A 229 7.49 3.67 -24.59
CA THR A 229 8.75 3.81 -25.33
C THR A 229 9.38 2.46 -25.73
N ARG A 230 9.32 1.45 -24.85
CA ARG A 230 9.96 0.14 -25.05
C ARG A 230 8.98 -1.01 -25.29
N GLY A 231 7.67 -0.73 -25.29
CA GLY A 231 6.62 -1.73 -25.40
C GLY A 231 6.28 -2.43 -24.06
N ALA A 232 5.06 -2.96 -24.00
CA ALA A 232 4.49 -3.47 -22.75
C ALA A 232 5.20 -4.73 -22.22
N ALA A 233 5.65 -5.64 -23.07
CA ALA A 233 6.34 -6.88 -22.67
C ALA A 233 7.66 -6.55 -21.98
N ARG A 234 8.53 -5.77 -22.64
CA ARG A 234 9.85 -5.40 -22.13
C ARG A 234 9.76 -4.52 -20.86
N ALA A 235 8.86 -3.53 -20.85
CA ALA A 235 8.71 -2.62 -19.72
C ALA A 235 8.06 -3.23 -18.48
N ARG A 236 7.43 -4.40 -18.58
CA ARG A 236 6.87 -5.13 -17.44
C ARG A 236 7.81 -6.16 -16.85
N ASP A 237 8.87 -6.52 -17.56
CA ASP A 237 9.90 -7.44 -17.10
C ASP A 237 11.07 -6.68 -16.49
N LEU A 238 11.64 -7.22 -15.41
CA LEU A 238 12.77 -6.61 -14.71
C LEU A 238 14.01 -6.53 -15.60
N SER A 239 14.25 -7.55 -16.43
CA SER A 239 15.34 -7.58 -17.39
C SER A 239 15.26 -6.44 -18.41
N GLY A 240 14.06 -5.99 -18.75
CA GLY A 240 13.83 -4.88 -19.67
C GLY A 240 14.35 -3.51 -19.20
N TYR A 241 14.88 -3.43 -17.96
CA TYR A 241 15.46 -2.22 -17.40
C TYR A 241 16.98 -2.16 -17.54
N HIS A 242 17.64 -3.20 -18.08
CA HIS A 242 19.07 -3.14 -18.38
C HIS A 242 19.40 -1.95 -19.27
N GLY A 243 20.43 -1.20 -18.89
CA GLY A 243 20.88 -0.05 -19.63
C GLY A 243 19.99 1.18 -19.58
N LEU A 244 18.93 1.19 -18.74
CA LEU A 244 18.00 2.33 -18.67
C LEU A 244 18.70 3.65 -18.37
N VAL A 245 19.75 3.62 -17.56
CA VAL A 245 20.55 4.82 -17.22
C VAL A 245 21.24 5.42 -18.47
N HIS A 246 21.55 4.60 -19.47
CA HIS A 246 22.21 5.05 -20.69
C HIS A 246 21.18 5.53 -21.74
N ASP A 247 20.07 4.79 -21.90
CA ASP A 247 19.06 5.11 -22.94
C ASP A 247 18.11 6.24 -22.53
N HIS A 248 17.70 6.23 -21.24
CA HIS A 248 16.72 7.19 -20.69
C HIS A 248 17.14 7.68 -19.31
N PRO A 249 18.23 8.48 -19.19
CA PRO A 249 18.82 8.86 -17.90
C PRO A 249 17.85 9.57 -16.96
N VAL A 250 16.93 10.39 -17.49
CA VAL A 250 15.92 11.11 -16.69
C VAL A 250 14.92 10.13 -16.08
N LEU A 251 14.43 9.15 -16.84
CA LEU A 251 13.50 8.14 -16.33
C LEU A 251 14.20 7.21 -15.35
N ALA A 252 15.48 6.87 -15.61
CA ALA A 252 16.31 6.09 -14.69
C ALA A 252 16.52 6.81 -13.35
N ALA A 253 16.82 8.10 -13.38
CA ALA A 253 16.95 8.92 -12.18
C ALA A 253 15.64 9.03 -11.40
N ALA A 254 14.52 9.25 -12.09
CA ALA A 254 13.19 9.30 -11.48
C ALA A 254 12.81 7.96 -10.82
N LEU A 255 13.05 6.85 -11.52
CA LEU A 255 12.84 5.51 -10.96
C LEU A 255 13.76 5.24 -9.77
N GLY A 256 15.05 5.58 -9.89
CA GLY A 256 16.03 5.45 -8.81
C GLY A 256 15.60 6.21 -7.55
N LEU A 257 15.12 7.45 -7.71
CA LEU A 257 14.60 8.25 -6.60
C LEU A 257 13.38 7.56 -5.94
N ALA A 258 12.44 7.02 -6.73
CA ALA A 258 11.29 6.30 -6.21
C ALA A 258 11.70 5.05 -5.43
N LEU A 259 12.59 4.22 -6.00
CA LEU A 259 13.08 2.99 -5.39
C LEU A 259 13.87 3.25 -4.10
N LEU A 260 14.74 4.26 -4.11
CA LEU A 260 15.51 4.65 -2.92
C LEU A 260 14.62 5.23 -1.83
N SER A 261 13.56 5.97 -2.19
CA SER A 261 12.57 6.43 -1.22
C SER A 261 11.80 5.26 -0.60
N LEU A 262 11.34 4.28 -1.40
CA LEU A 262 10.70 3.06 -0.89
C LEU A 262 11.65 2.22 -0.02
N ALA A 263 12.93 2.16 -0.38
CA ALA A 263 13.97 1.53 0.43
C ALA A 263 14.21 2.26 1.77
N GLY A 264 14.00 3.57 1.80
CA GLY A 264 14.37 4.44 2.91
C GLY A 264 15.86 4.78 2.91
N LEU A 265 16.39 5.04 1.72
CA LEU A 265 17.81 5.39 1.51
C LEU A 265 17.93 6.77 0.82
N PRO A 266 18.98 7.54 1.12
CA PRO A 266 19.27 8.75 0.37
C PRO A 266 19.48 8.45 -1.14
N PRO A 267 19.06 9.38 -2.03
CA PRO A 267 18.45 10.68 -1.81
C PRO A 267 16.96 10.68 -1.47
N GLY A 268 16.32 9.52 -1.38
CA GLY A 268 14.90 9.35 -1.00
C GLY A 268 14.68 9.58 0.51
N VAL A 269 15.12 10.71 1.04
CA VAL A 269 15.12 11.04 2.48
C VAL A 269 13.73 10.95 3.09
N LEU A 270 12.70 11.28 2.33
CA LEU A 270 11.32 11.18 2.80
C LEU A 270 10.97 9.77 3.29
N GLY A 271 11.36 8.73 2.55
CA GLY A 271 11.12 7.33 2.92
C GLY A 271 11.87 6.93 4.19
N LEU A 272 13.10 7.41 4.39
CA LEU A 272 13.88 7.19 5.60
C LEU A 272 13.19 7.84 6.81
N VAL A 273 12.82 9.12 6.69
CA VAL A 273 12.12 9.87 7.75
C VAL A 273 10.80 9.19 8.09
N ALA A 274 10.04 8.74 7.08
CA ALA A 274 8.78 8.02 7.30
C ALA A 274 8.98 6.72 8.08
N LYS A 275 10.01 5.91 7.77
CA LYS A 275 10.33 4.68 8.50
C LYS A 275 10.71 4.95 9.96
N VAL A 276 11.56 5.94 10.19
CA VAL A 276 11.95 6.36 11.56
C VAL A 276 10.73 6.86 12.33
N THR A 277 9.88 7.69 11.70
CA THR A 277 8.65 8.19 12.31
C THR A 277 7.69 7.04 12.64
N ALA A 278 7.55 6.03 11.77
CA ALA A 278 6.72 4.86 12.01
C ALA A 278 7.22 3.97 13.17
N LEU A 279 8.53 3.88 13.36
CA LEU A 279 9.13 3.09 14.44
C LEU A 279 9.02 3.76 15.83
N ARG A 280 9.01 5.09 15.89
CA ARG A 280 9.00 5.83 17.17
C ARG A 280 7.90 5.40 18.13
N PRO A 281 6.58 5.38 17.76
CA PRO A 281 5.52 4.97 18.68
C PRO A 281 5.64 3.52 19.10
N VAL A 282 6.13 2.63 18.23
CA VAL A 282 6.33 1.19 18.51
C VAL A 282 7.39 0.99 19.61
N VAL A 283 8.53 1.68 19.47
CA VAL A 283 9.61 1.65 20.46
C VAL A 283 9.19 2.33 21.76
N ALA A 284 8.50 3.48 21.68
CA ALA A 284 8.00 4.18 22.85
C ALA A 284 6.96 3.38 23.67
N SER A 285 6.26 2.44 23.02
CA SER A 285 5.31 1.53 23.66
C SER A 285 5.93 0.16 24.02
N GLU A 286 7.25 0.03 23.97
CA GLU A 286 8.02 -1.16 24.34
C GLU A 286 7.65 -2.42 23.51
N LEU A 287 7.12 -2.25 22.32
CA LEU A 287 6.78 -3.35 21.40
C LEU A 287 8.04 -3.87 20.68
N TRP A 288 9.05 -4.30 21.46
CA TRP A 288 10.40 -4.61 20.96
C TRP A 288 10.42 -5.68 19.89
N LEU A 289 9.61 -6.74 20.04
CA LEU A 289 9.53 -7.79 19.02
C LEU A 289 9.06 -7.24 17.67
N LEU A 290 8.05 -6.38 17.67
CA LEU A 290 7.54 -5.74 16.45
C LEU A 290 8.59 -4.79 15.85
N ALA A 291 9.31 -4.03 16.69
CA ALA A 291 10.37 -3.14 16.24
C ALA A 291 11.52 -3.91 15.58
N VAL A 292 11.94 -5.05 16.14
CA VAL A 292 12.97 -5.93 15.55
C VAL A 292 12.50 -6.51 14.21
N ILE A 293 11.26 -7.02 14.15
CA ILE A 293 10.69 -7.51 12.89
C ILE A 293 10.67 -6.40 11.83
N ALA A 294 10.28 -5.19 12.21
CA ALA A 294 10.29 -4.04 11.31
C ALA A 294 11.71 -3.68 10.82
N ALA A 295 12.71 -3.70 11.70
CA ALA A 295 14.11 -3.46 11.35
C ALA A 295 14.63 -4.49 10.33
N VAL A 296 14.36 -5.78 10.56
CA VAL A 296 14.68 -6.85 9.60
C VAL A 296 13.98 -6.63 8.26
N ASN A 297 12.71 -6.25 8.29
CA ASN A 297 11.94 -5.95 7.08
C ASN A 297 12.39 -4.66 6.37
N ALA A 298 12.99 -3.70 7.07
CA ALA A 298 13.63 -2.56 6.44
C ALA A 298 14.83 -3.02 5.58
N VAL A 299 15.66 -3.94 6.10
CA VAL A 299 16.79 -4.52 5.35
C VAL A 299 16.30 -5.35 4.15
N LEU A 300 15.26 -6.18 4.32
CA LEU A 300 14.67 -6.93 3.20
C LEU A 300 14.12 -5.99 2.13
N GLY A 301 13.47 -4.89 2.52
CA GLY A 301 12.99 -3.88 1.59
C GLY A 301 14.13 -3.21 0.82
N VAL A 302 15.25 -2.91 1.47
CA VAL A 302 16.46 -2.43 0.78
C VAL A 302 16.90 -3.43 -0.29
N ALA A 303 16.97 -4.70 0.03
CA ALA A 303 17.35 -5.74 -0.93
C ALA A 303 16.40 -5.81 -2.15
N VAL A 304 15.07 -5.69 -1.93
CA VAL A 304 14.06 -5.66 -2.99
C VAL A 304 14.33 -4.54 -3.99
N TYR A 305 14.48 -3.31 -3.49
CA TYR A 305 14.57 -2.14 -4.36
C TYR A 305 15.97 -1.98 -4.97
N LEU A 306 17.03 -2.34 -4.25
CA LEU A 306 18.39 -2.34 -4.80
C LEU A 306 18.59 -3.43 -5.87
N ARG A 307 17.88 -4.58 -5.78
CA ARG A 307 17.85 -5.57 -6.86
C ARG A 307 17.39 -4.94 -8.17
N TRP A 308 16.29 -4.15 -8.14
CA TRP A 308 15.80 -3.47 -9.34
C TRP A 308 16.74 -2.35 -9.79
N LEU A 309 17.20 -1.52 -8.83
CA LEU A 309 18.13 -0.41 -9.13
C LEU A 309 19.43 -0.92 -9.77
N ARG A 310 19.95 -2.08 -9.33
CA ARG A 310 21.13 -2.71 -9.94
C ARG A 310 20.89 -3.00 -11.42
N VAL A 311 19.73 -3.51 -11.80
CA VAL A 311 19.39 -3.76 -13.21
C VAL A 311 19.31 -2.46 -14.02
N VAL A 312 18.71 -1.42 -13.45
CA VAL A 312 18.64 -0.09 -14.09
C VAL A 312 20.02 0.47 -14.40
N MET A 313 20.99 0.23 -13.51
CA MET A 313 22.36 0.75 -13.61
C MET A 313 23.32 -0.20 -14.38
N ALA A 314 22.89 -1.41 -14.69
CA ALA A 314 23.71 -2.35 -15.43
C ALA A 314 23.93 -1.87 -16.87
N THR A 315 25.05 -2.30 -17.44
CA THR A 315 25.32 -2.06 -18.88
C THR A 315 24.29 -2.79 -19.75
N PRO A 316 23.93 -2.24 -20.93
CA PRO A 316 23.09 -2.94 -21.88
C PRO A 316 23.69 -4.31 -22.20
N GLU A 317 22.86 -5.37 -22.18
CA GLU A 317 23.29 -6.65 -22.72
C GLU A 317 23.50 -6.52 -24.24
N PRO A 318 24.60 -7.04 -24.80
CA PRO A 318 24.76 -7.08 -26.24
C PRO A 318 23.57 -7.83 -26.86
N GLU A 319 22.86 -7.23 -27.79
CA GLU A 319 21.82 -7.91 -28.57
C GLU A 319 22.53 -9.02 -29.40
N THR A 320 22.51 -10.25 -28.91
CA THR A 320 23.06 -11.42 -29.61
C THR A 320 22.11 -11.96 -30.67
N ASP A 321 20.91 -11.38 -30.80
CA ASP A 321 19.91 -11.85 -31.77
C ASP A 321 19.94 -11.00 -33.04
N VAL A 322 20.77 -11.41 -34.00
CA VAL A 322 20.94 -10.81 -35.34
C VAL A 322 19.64 -10.91 -36.17
N THR A 323 18.61 -11.60 -35.69
CA THR A 323 17.32 -11.81 -36.36
C THR A 323 16.19 -10.91 -35.83
N ALA A 324 16.47 -10.02 -34.86
CA ALA A 324 15.47 -9.09 -34.38
C ALA A 324 15.04 -8.14 -35.52
N PRO A 325 13.73 -7.99 -35.80
CA PRO A 325 13.26 -7.02 -36.78
C PRO A 325 13.80 -5.65 -36.40
N MET A 326 14.36 -4.93 -37.40
CA MET A 326 14.88 -3.58 -37.28
C MET A 326 14.00 -2.76 -36.33
N ALA A 327 14.59 -2.26 -35.25
CA ALA A 327 13.91 -1.60 -34.15
C ALA A 327 12.86 -0.61 -34.69
N ALA A 328 11.60 -0.84 -34.34
CA ALA A 328 10.55 0.12 -34.62
C ALA A 328 10.99 1.49 -34.07
N PRO A 329 10.68 2.60 -34.76
CA PRO A 329 11.12 3.92 -34.36
C PRO A 329 10.74 4.14 -32.89
N ALA A 330 11.71 4.61 -32.09
CA ALA A 330 11.54 4.81 -30.66
C ALA A 330 10.29 5.70 -30.43
N LEU A 331 9.20 5.09 -30.00
CA LEU A 331 7.97 5.81 -29.67
C LEU A 331 8.28 6.76 -28.51
N SER A 332 8.01 8.03 -28.67
CA SER A 332 8.12 8.99 -27.58
C SER A 332 6.98 8.75 -26.58
N ALA A 333 7.29 8.84 -25.28
CA ALA A 333 6.24 8.77 -24.26
C ALA A 333 5.26 9.94 -24.44
N HIS A 334 3.97 9.66 -24.23
CA HIS A 334 2.93 10.67 -24.34
C HIS A 334 3.21 11.86 -23.38
N PRO A 335 3.06 13.14 -23.81
CA PRO A 335 3.37 14.29 -22.98
C PRO A 335 2.71 14.27 -21.59
N ALA A 336 1.45 13.85 -21.52
CA ALA A 336 0.76 13.72 -20.22
C ALA A 336 1.44 12.73 -19.25
N THR A 337 2.02 11.64 -19.77
CA THR A 337 2.76 10.68 -18.94
C THR A 337 4.07 11.28 -18.43
N LEU A 338 4.78 12.03 -19.27
CA LEU A 338 6.00 12.73 -18.86
C LEU A 338 5.71 13.84 -17.84
N VAL A 339 4.60 14.56 -17.99
CA VAL A 339 4.13 15.53 -17.00
C VAL A 339 3.83 14.83 -15.67
N ALA A 340 3.16 13.68 -15.69
CA ALA A 340 2.90 12.90 -14.48
C ALA A 340 4.20 12.44 -13.79
N VAL A 341 5.19 11.96 -14.55
CA VAL A 341 6.54 11.64 -14.04
C VAL A 341 7.19 12.87 -13.41
N GLY A 342 7.16 14.01 -14.12
CA GLY A 342 7.75 15.26 -13.66
C GLY A 342 7.11 15.75 -12.35
N LEU A 343 5.79 15.81 -12.30
CA LEU A 343 5.06 16.24 -11.10
C LEU A 343 5.32 15.33 -9.91
N ALA A 344 5.28 14.00 -10.10
CA ALA A 344 5.56 13.04 -9.02
C ALA A 344 7.02 13.12 -8.56
N ALA A 345 7.98 13.28 -9.47
CA ALA A 345 9.39 13.43 -9.15
C ALA A 345 9.65 14.73 -8.37
N VAL A 346 9.10 15.86 -8.82
CA VAL A 346 9.22 17.16 -8.13
C VAL A 346 8.60 17.06 -6.73
N ALA A 347 7.40 16.51 -6.60
CA ALA A 347 6.76 16.33 -5.30
C ALA A 347 7.63 15.49 -4.35
N LEU A 348 8.21 14.39 -4.83
CA LEU A 348 9.06 13.51 -4.04
C LEU A 348 10.39 14.18 -3.67
N VAL A 349 11.01 14.96 -4.58
CA VAL A 349 12.24 15.73 -4.30
C VAL A 349 11.96 16.81 -3.26
N VAL A 350 10.95 17.65 -3.48
CA VAL A 350 10.60 18.75 -2.57
C VAL A 350 10.31 18.23 -1.16
N THR A 351 9.53 17.17 -1.06
CA THR A 351 9.20 16.55 0.24
C THR A 351 10.39 15.80 0.85
N SER A 352 11.35 15.30 0.05
CA SER A 352 12.60 14.74 0.55
C SER A 352 13.57 15.81 1.06
N MET A 353 13.58 16.99 0.44
CA MET A 353 14.39 18.13 0.91
C MET A 353 13.80 18.76 2.18
N ASN A 354 12.48 18.79 2.28
CA ASN A 354 11.78 19.30 3.46
C ASN A 354 10.65 18.34 3.89
N PRO A 355 10.96 17.27 4.65
CA PRO A 355 9.97 16.33 5.14
C PRO A 355 8.89 16.96 6.02
N GLN A 356 9.17 18.15 6.60
CA GLN A 356 8.21 18.89 7.43
C GLN A 356 6.97 19.32 6.63
N LEU A 357 7.04 19.42 5.31
CA LEU A 357 5.87 19.70 4.48
C LEU A 357 4.79 18.62 4.64
N ILE A 358 5.17 17.35 4.77
CA ILE A 358 4.22 16.25 5.03
C ILE A 358 3.93 16.16 6.53
N LEU A 359 4.95 16.24 7.36
CA LEU A 359 4.79 16.10 8.80
C LEU A 359 3.96 17.24 9.39
N GLY A 360 4.12 18.47 8.90
CA GLY A 360 3.33 19.64 9.33
C GLY A 360 1.86 19.59 8.92
N LEU A 361 1.54 19.03 7.75
CA LEU A 361 0.16 18.87 7.29
C LEU A 361 -0.67 17.92 8.16
N LEU A 362 -0.03 16.96 8.81
CA LEU A 362 -0.68 15.95 9.64
C LEU A 362 -0.62 16.30 11.14
N GLY A 363 0.26 17.21 11.54
CA GLY A 363 0.48 17.62 12.94
C GLY A 363 -0.31 18.85 13.38
N SER A 364 -1.00 19.53 12.45
CA SER A 364 -1.95 20.61 12.70
C SER A 364 -3.36 20.04 12.88
#